data_6289a64bf568f98c7a57be689e25cc5b
#
_entry.id   6289a64bf568f98c7a57be689e25cc5b
#
_cell.length_a   1.000
_cell.length_b   1.000
_cell.length_c   1.000
_cell.angle_alpha   90.00
_cell.angle_beta   90.00
_cell.angle_gamma   90.00
#
_symmetry.space_group_name_H-M   'P 1'
#
loop_
_entity.id
_entity.type
_entity.pdbx_description
1 polymer ?
#
loop_
_entity_poly.entity_id
_entity_poly.type
_entity_poly.pdbx_seq_one_letter_code
_entity_poly.pdbx_strand_id
1 'polypeptide(L)'
;RGRALVVATAMQTEFGKIAQLLQTVETGRTPLQQNLDKVGTMLARVALVVVTIIVAVGLLRGQPFIEMLIFGIALAVAVVPEALPAVVTISLAIGVQKMVKRNALIRRLPAVETLGSTSVICSDKTGTLTKDEMTVRRIFTGGQLFKVSGAGYAPDGEFSINGGTAVPATEALHLMLTAATLASDTRLVVSENDPDGWDIKGDPTEGALVVAAAKAGLQKESLDAESPREHEIPFTSETKRM
;
A
#
# COMPACT_ATOMS: atom_id res chain seq x y z
N ARG A 1 -3.67 22.99 -15.52
CA ARG A 1 -3.52 22.67 -16.97
C ARG A 1 -2.12 23.02 -17.43
N GLY A 2 -1.55 22.23 -18.37
CA GLY A 2 -0.21 22.46 -18.88
C GLY A 2 -0.03 21.90 -20.29
N ARG A 3 1.08 22.22 -20.90
CA ARG A 3 1.52 21.58 -22.14
C ARG A 3 2.81 20.82 -21.87
N ALA A 4 2.93 19.61 -22.36
CA ALA A 4 4.11 18.78 -22.22
C ALA A 4 4.52 18.22 -23.59
N LEU A 5 5.82 18.12 -23.81
CA LEU A 5 6.40 17.44 -24.96
C LEU A 5 6.86 16.05 -24.49
N VAL A 6 6.35 15.01 -25.14
CA VAL A 6 6.81 13.63 -24.86
C VAL A 6 8.15 13.43 -25.55
N VAL A 7 9.22 13.25 -24.78
CA VAL A 7 10.59 13.07 -25.26
C VAL A 7 11.10 11.63 -25.15
N ALA A 8 10.39 10.77 -24.40
CA ALA A 8 10.72 9.36 -24.25
C ALA A 8 9.44 8.57 -23.95
N THR A 9 9.42 7.29 -24.29
CA THR A 9 8.28 6.38 -24.05
C THR A 9 8.71 5.08 -23.38
N ALA A 10 7.77 4.38 -22.76
CA ALA A 10 7.96 3.08 -22.13
C ALA A 10 9.21 3.02 -21.22
N MET A 11 10.10 2.04 -21.43
CA MET A 11 11.29 1.82 -20.60
C MET A 11 12.37 2.91 -20.74
N GLN A 12 12.26 3.81 -21.72
CA GLN A 12 13.18 4.93 -21.88
C GLN A 12 12.80 6.15 -21.03
N THR A 13 11.60 6.16 -20.47
CA THR A 13 11.19 7.20 -19.52
C THR A 13 11.91 7.03 -18.17
N GLU A 14 11.97 8.10 -17.36
CA GLU A 14 12.52 7.98 -15.99
C GLU A 14 11.77 6.95 -15.16
N PHE A 15 10.44 6.88 -15.31
CA PHE A 15 9.64 5.84 -14.67
C PHE A 15 9.98 4.42 -15.17
N GLY A 16 10.24 4.28 -16.48
CA GLY A 16 10.69 3.01 -17.06
C GLY A 16 12.04 2.55 -16.52
N LYS A 17 12.99 3.47 -16.34
CA LYS A 17 14.30 3.17 -15.72
C LYS A 17 14.13 2.70 -14.26
N ILE A 18 13.27 3.34 -13.48
CA ILE A 18 12.95 2.91 -12.10
C ILE A 18 12.34 1.51 -12.12
N ALA A 19 11.39 1.24 -13.01
CA ALA A 19 10.78 -0.09 -13.14
C ALA A 19 11.81 -1.17 -13.50
N GLN A 20 12.77 -0.86 -14.37
CA GLN A 20 13.87 -1.74 -14.71
C GLN A 20 14.80 -2.00 -13.51
N LEU A 21 15.16 -0.98 -12.76
CA LEU A 21 15.96 -1.12 -11.53
C LEU A 21 15.25 -2.02 -10.51
N LEU A 22 13.93 -1.88 -10.34
CA LEU A 22 13.15 -2.72 -9.43
C LEU A 22 13.09 -4.19 -9.88
N GLN A 23 13.14 -4.46 -11.18
CA GLN A 23 13.19 -5.83 -11.71
C GLN A 23 14.55 -6.50 -11.49
N THR A 24 15.64 -5.74 -11.43
CA THR A 24 17.00 -6.25 -11.22
C THR A 24 17.34 -6.48 -9.75
N VAL A 25 16.50 -6.03 -8.81
CA VAL A 25 16.69 -6.30 -7.39
C VAL A 25 16.49 -7.80 -7.13
N GLU A 26 17.59 -8.50 -6.91
CA GLU A 26 17.55 -9.90 -6.49
C GLU A 26 16.82 -10.02 -5.14
N THR A 27 15.84 -10.90 -5.08
CA THR A 27 15.21 -11.27 -3.82
C THR A 27 16.20 -12.09 -3.02
N GLY A 28 16.87 -11.46 -2.06
CA GLY A 28 17.76 -12.13 -1.14
C GLY A 28 17.08 -13.29 -0.38
N ARG A 29 17.89 -14.24 0.13
CA ARG A 29 17.37 -15.34 0.96
C ARG A 29 16.75 -14.80 2.24
N THR A 30 15.65 -15.40 2.64
CA THR A 30 14.97 -15.02 3.89
C THR A 30 15.78 -15.42 5.12
N PRO A 31 15.59 -14.77 6.29
CA PRO A 31 16.25 -15.17 7.54
C PRO A 31 16.02 -16.64 7.91
N LEU A 32 14.83 -17.19 7.67
CA LEU A 32 14.52 -18.59 7.92
C LEU A 32 15.32 -19.50 7.00
N GLN A 33 15.40 -19.20 5.72
CA GLN A 33 16.20 -19.98 4.77
C GLN A 33 17.68 -20.00 5.18
N GLN A 34 18.23 -18.84 5.58
CA GLN A 34 19.60 -18.75 6.09
C GLN A 34 19.82 -19.58 7.35
N ASN A 35 18.86 -19.56 8.29
CA ASN A 35 18.94 -20.35 9.51
C ASN A 35 18.80 -21.85 9.22
N LEU A 36 17.92 -22.25 8.30
CA LEU A 36 17.77 -23.64 7.87
C LEU A 36 19.05 -24.17 7.21
N ASP A 37 19.68 -23.37 6.34
CA ASP A 37 20.97 -23.71 5.73
C ASP A 37 22.08 -23.92 6.80
N LYS A 38 22.10 -23.06 7.85
CA LYS A 38 23.05 -23.20 8.97
C LYS A 38 22.79 -24.48 9.77
N VAL A 39 21.53 -24.76 10.10
CA VAL A 39 21.15 -25.99 10.81
C VAL A 39 21.47 -27.22 9.96
N GLY A 40 21.12 -27.23 8.68
CA GLY A 40 21.44 -28.31 7.75
C GLY A 40 22.94 -28.57 7.67
N THR A 41 23.74 -27.51 7.53
CA THR A 41 25.21 -27.63 7.49
C THR A 41 25.78 -28.14 8.83
N MET A 42 25.24 -27.70 9.96
CA MET A 42 25.64 -28.17 11.27
C MET A 42 25.34 -29.67 11.43
N LEU A 43 24.13 -30.10 11.11
CA LEU A 43 23.74 -31.50 11.17
C LEU A 43 24.61 -32.39 10.24
N ALA A 44 24.87 -31.92 9.01
CA ALA A 44 25.75 -32.64 8.08
C ALA A 44 27.16 -32.82 8.61
N ARG A 45 27.74 -31.80 9.27
CA ARG A 45 29.05 -31.90 9.91
C ARG A 45 29.07 -32.92 11.10
N VAL A 46 28.06 -32.84 11.94
CA VAL A 46 27.92 -33.78 13.09
C VAL A 46 27.74 -35.20 12.54
N ALA A 47 26.89 -35.39 11.56
CA ALA A 47 26.70 -36.69 10.91
C ALA A 47 28.01 -37.25 10.34
N LEU A 48 28.76 -36.41 9.61
CA LEU A 48 30.04 -36.83 9.03
C LEU A 48 31.04 -37.32 10.10
N VAL A 49 31.11 -36.57 11.22
CA VAL A 49 31.99 -36.99 12.37
C VAL A 49 31.54 -38.32 12.94
N VAL A 50 30.22 -38.46 13.19
CA VAL A 50 29.67 -39.72 13.75
C VAL A 50 29.90 -40.91 12.81
N VAL A 51 29.60 -40.75 11.50
CA VAL A 51 29.83 -41.77 10.50
C VAL A 51 31.29 -42.15 10.42
N THR A 52 32.21 -41.19 10.44
CA THR A 52 33.64 -41.43 10.39
C THR A 52 34.08 -42.26 11.60
N ILE A 53 33.62 -41.93 12.81
CA ILE A 53 33.93 -42.68 14.03
C ILE A 53 33.39 -44.11 13.94
N ILE A 54 32.14 -44.31 13.50
CA ILE A 54 31.52 -45.63 13.40
C ILE A 54 32.29 -46.50 12.39
N VAL A 55 32.61 -45.97 11.19
CA VAL A 55 33.37 -46.66 10.16
C VAL A 55 34.76 -47.02 10.66
N ALA A 56 35.45 -46.08 11.33
CA ALA A 56 36.76 -46.33 11.90
C ALA A 56 36.75 -47.48 12.94
N VAL A 57 35.80 -47.46 13.88
CA VAL A 57 35.62 -48.50 14.88
C VAL A 57 35.27 -49.85 14.25
N GLY A 58 34.43 -49.87 13.21
CA GLY A 58 34.08 -51.07 12.47
C GLY A 58 35.31 -51.73 11.78
N LEU A 59 36.13 -50.90 11.13
CA LEU A 59 37.37 -51.38 10.48
C LEU A 59 38.38 -51.92 11.52
N LEU A 60 38.51 -51.23 12.70
CA LEU A 60 39.37 -51.70 13.80
C LEU A 60 38.91 -53.04 14.38
N ARG A 61 37.61 -53.36 14.25
CA ARG A 61 37.02 -54.64 14.67
C ARG A 61 37.11 -55.75 13.60
N GLY A 62 37.77 -55.46 12.47
CA GLY A 62 37.98 -56.43 11.38
C GLY A 62 36.82 -56.58 10.41
N GLN A 63 35.86 -55.62 10.40
CA GLN A 63 34.80 -55.65 9.41
C GLN A 63 35.30 -55.31 8.01
N PRO A 64 34.73 -55.90 6.96
CA PRO A 64 35.14 -55.62 5.58
C PRO A 64 34.95 -54.12 5.21
N PHE A 65 35.96 -53.54 4.56
CA PHE A 65 35.93 -52.13 4.16
C PHE A 65 34.68 -51.72 3.35
N ILE A 66 34.30 -52.58 2.37
CA ILE A 66 33.15 -52.32 1.48
C ILE A 66 31.84 -52.25 2.29
N GLU A 67 31.66 -53.18 3.23
CA GLU A 67 30.44 -53.17 4.08
C GLU A 67 30.36 -51.91 4.95
N MET A 68 31.49 -51.52 5.56
CA MET A 68 31.54 -50.29 6.37
C MET A 68 31.36 -49.04 5.51
N LEU A 69 31.84 -49.02 4.27
CA LEU A 69 31.61 -47.92 3.35
C LEU A 69 30.12 -47.78 2.98
N ILE A 70 29.49 -48.87 2.62
CA ILE A 70 28.03 -48.88 2.29
C ILE A 70 27.20 -48.45 3.52
N PHE A 71 27.51 -48.99 4.66
CA PHE A 71 26.84 -48.61 5.92
C PHE A 71 27.03 -47.13 6.24
N GLY A 72 28.27 -46.62 6.08
CA GLY A 72 28.56 -45.19 6.30
C GLY A 72 27.77 -44.27 5.35
N ILE A 73 27.70 -44.62 4.07
CA ILE A 73 26.90 -43.88 3.09
C ILE A 73 25.42 -43.92 3.42
N ALA A 74 24.85 -45.07 3.74
CA ALA A 74 23.45 -45.24 4.12
C ALA A 74 23.12 -44.41 5.36
N LEU A 75 23.99 -44.39 6.37
CA LEU A 75 23.83 -43.60 7.57
C LEU A 75 23.91 -42.10 7.28
N ALA A 76 24.87 -41.68 6.43
CA ALA A 76 25.01 -40.27 6.05
C ALA A 76 23.76 -39.73 5.34
N VAL A 77 23.16 -40.52 4.44
CA VAL A 77 21.92 -40.18 3.73
C VAL A 77 20.73 -40.11 4.75
N ALA A 78 20.65 -41.08 5.65
CA ALA A 78 19.55 -41.14 6.65
C ALA A 78 19.50 -39.93 7.59
N VAL A 79 20.60 -39.23 7.83
CA VAL A 79 20.68 -38.06 8.71
C VAL A 79 20.23 -36.75 8.02
N VAL A 80 20.17 -36.75 6.67
CA VAL A 80 19.74 -35.55 5.95
C VAL A 80 18.24 -35.30 6.14
N PRO A 81 17.81 -34.15 6.72
CA PRO A 81 16.40 -33.89 6.97
C PRO A 81 15.69 -33.41 5.68
N GLU A 82 15.45 -34.31 4.73
CA GLU A 82 14.85 -33.97 3.40
C GLU A 82 13.45 -33.38 3.49
N ALA A 83 12.71 -33.71 4.56
CA ALA A 83 11.36 -33.19 4.78
C ALA A 83 11.32 -31.73 5.23
N LEU A 84 12.40 -31.14 5.70
CA LEU A 84 12.41 -29.81 6.31
C LEU A 84 11.97 -28.70 5.35
N PRO A 85 12.45 -28.61 4.10
CA PRO A 85 11.98 -27.61 3.12
C PRO A 85 10.49 -27.77 2.79
N ALA A 86 10.00 -29.00 2.70
CA ALA A 86 8.59 -29.27 2.41
C ALA A 86 7.68 -28.80 3.56
N VAL A 87 8.02 -29.10 4.81
CA VAL A 87 7.26 -28.66 5.99
C VAL A 87 7.20 -27.13 6.07
N VAL A 88 8.32 -26.45 5.81
CA VAL A 88 8.36 -24.97 5.80
C VAL A 88 7.45 -24.41 4.71
N THR A 89 7.53 -24.97 3.50
CA THR A 89 6.68 -24.50 2.38
C THR A 89 5.20 -24.68 2.69
N ILE A 90 4.81 -25.83 3.24
CA ILE A 90 3.42 -26.09 3.66
C ILE A 90 2.97 -25.11 4.75
N SER A 91 3.81 -24.87 5.75
CA SER A 91 3.52 -23.92 6.85
C SER A 91 3.31 -22.50 6.32
N LEU A 92 4.17 -22.04 5.41
CA LEU A 92 4.01 -20.75 4.76
C LEU A 92 2.73 -20.67 3.91
N ALA A 93 2.39 -21.73 3.17
CA ALA A 93 1.18 -21.79 2.38
C ALA A 93 -0.10 -21.69 3.25
N ILE A 94 -0.12 -22.37 4.41
CA ILE A 94 -1.20 -22.24 5.39
C ILE A 94 -1.25 -20.80 5.94
N GLY A 95 -0.11 -20.18 6.18
CA GLY A 95 0.00 -18.78 6.58
C GLY A 95 -0.65 -17.84 5.56
N VAL A 96 -0.31 -17.98 4.27
CA VAL A 96 -0.92 -17.23 3.17
C VAL A 96 -2.44 -17.41 3.17
N GLN A 97 -2.93 -18.65 3.28
CA GLN A 97 -4.36 -18.91 3.28
C GLN A 97 -5.11 -18.17 4.41
N LYS A 98 -4.51 -18.13 5.61
CA LYS A 98 -5.06 -17.36 6.74
C LYS A 98 -5.06 -15.85 6.48
N MET A 99 -4.01 -15.33 5.84
CA MET A 99 -3.90 -13.90 5.50
C MET A 99 -4.90 -13.48 4.44
N VAL A 100 -5.09 -14.29 3.40
CA VAL A 100 -6.10 -14.04 2.36
C VAL A 100 -7.51 -13.96 2.96
N LYS A 101 -7.84 -14.82 3.94
CA LYS A 101 -9.12 -14.74 4.67
C LYS A 101 -9.30 -13.42 5.45
N ARG A 102 -8.24 -12.67 5.68
CA ARG A 102 -8.23 -11.35 6.31
C ARG A 102 -7.98 -10.21 5.32
N ASN A 103 -8.28 -10.44 4.03
CA ASN A 103 -8.10 -9.47 2.94
C ASN A 103 -6.64 -9.01 2.72
N ALA A 104 -5.65 -9.77 3.23
CA ALA A 104 -4.24 -9.49 2.98
C ALA A 104 -3.76 -10.31 1.77
N LEU A 105 -3.56 -9.64 0.64
CA LEU A 105 -3.09 -10.28 -0.60
C LEU A 105 -1.57 -10.43 -0.58
N ILE A 106 -1.10 -11.68 -0.49
CA ILE A 106 0.32 -12.02 -0.55
C ILE A 106 0.65 -12.65 -1.90
N ARG A 107 1.58 -12.05 -2.61
CA ARG A 107 2.02 -12.52 -3.95
C ARG A 107 3.22 -13.46 -3.91
N ARG A 108 3.99 -13.48 -2.81
CA ARG A 108 5.21 -14.29 -2.66
C ARG A 108 5.24 -14.93 -1.28
N LEU A 109 5.47 -16.25 -1.21
CA LEU A 109 5.57 -16.99 0.06
C LEU A 109 6.58 -16.40 1.05
N PRO A 110 7.81 -16.00 0.63
CA PRO A 110 8.77 -15.40 1.54
C PRO A 110 8.29 -14.12 2.24
N ALA A 111 7.34 -13.40 1.66
CA ALA A 111 6.80 -12.18 2.28
C ALA A 111 6.05 -12.45 3.60
N VAL A 112 5.44 -13.64 3.74
CA VAL A 112 4.76 -14.04 4.99
C VAL A 112 5.75 -14.18 6.13
N GLU A 113 6.89 -14.80 5.85
CA GLU A 113 7.98 -14.95 6.81
C GLU A 113 8.57 -13.60 7.21
N THR A 114 8.91 -12.77 6.23
CA THR A 114 9.47 -11.44 6.46
C THR A 114 8.52 -10.60 7.31
N LEU A 115 7.21 -10.63 7.02
CA LEU A 115 6.20 -9.92 7.81
C LEU A 115 6.15 -10.44 9.25
N GLY A 116 6.24 -11.77 9.45
CA GLY A 116 6.21 -12.39 10.78
C GLY A 116 7.45 -12.11 11.63
N SER A 117 8.60 -11.82 11.01
CA SER A 117 9.87 -11.51 11.68
C SER A 117 10.16 -10.01 11.81
N THR A 118 9.27 -9.15 11.29
CA THR A 118 9.45 -7.70 11.33
C THR A 118 9.24 -7.16 12.73
N SER A 119 10.23 -6.41 13.23
CA SER A 119 10.18 -5.71 14.53
C SER A 119 9.85 -4.23 14.41
N VAL A 120 10.00 -3.64 13.22
CA VAL A 120 9.75 -2.23 12.94
C VAL A 120 8.92 -2.11 11.67
N ILE A 121 7.81 -1.37 11.74
CA ILE A 121 6.94 -1.09 10.61
C ILE A 121 7.04 0.40 10.30
N CYS A 122 7.53 0.74 9.11
CA CYS A 122 7.54 2.10 8.60
C CYS A 122 6.35 2.24 7.63
N SER A 123 5.38 3.10 7.98
CA SER A 123 4.19 3.32 7.18
C SER A 123 4.15 4.74 6.65
N ASP A 124 3.81 4.90 5.38
CA ASP A 124 3.45 6.21 4.85
C ASP A 124 2.09 6.65 5.41
N LYS A 125 1.87 7.95 5.52
CA LYS A 125 0.63 8.51 6.01
C LYS A 125 -0.45 8.51 4.92
N THR A 126 -0.14 9.12 3.78
CA THR A 126 -1.13 9.45 2.74
C THR A 126 -1.48 8.21 1.91
N GLY A 127 -2.77 7.89 1.80
CA GLY A 127 -3.25 6.71 1.06
C GLY A 127 -2.95 5.36 1.73
N THR A 128 -2.31 5.35 2.93
CA THR A 128 -2.01 4.14 3.71
C THR A 128 -2.71 4.18 5.07
N LEU A 129 -2.43 5.21 5.87
CA LEU A 129 -3.11 5.44 7.16
C LEU A 129 -4.36 6.32 6.99
N THR A 130 -4.45 7.06 5.91
CA THR A 130 -5.57 7.89 5.52
C THR A 130 -6.16 7.40 4.21
N LYS A 131 -7.41 7.76 3.94
CA LYS A 131 -8.10 7.42 2.68
C LYS A 131 -7.71 8.30 1.49
N ASP A 132 -6.78 9.24 1.69
CA ASP A 132 -6.43 10.28 0.71
C ASP A 132 -7.61 11.17 0.31
N GLU A 133 -8.56 11.31 1.22
CA GLU A 133 -9.74 12.16 1.07
C GLU A 133 -9.56 13.45 1.87
N MET A 134 -9.90 14.57 1.25
CA MET A 134 -9.95 15.87 1.91
C MET A 134 -11.39 16.23 2.24
N THR A 135 -11.63 16.81 3.41
CA THR A 135 -12.96 17.22 3.83
C THR A 135 -12.92 18.60 4.46
N VAL A 136 -13.74 19.51 3.98
CA VAL A 136 -13.94 20.81 4.63
C VAL A 136 -14.71 20.61 5.94
N ARG A 137 -14.12 21.03 7.05
CA ARG A 137 -14.71 20.91 8.41
C ARG A 137 -15.20 22.23 8.96
N ARG A 138 -14.56 23.32 8.55
CA ARG A 138 -14.90 24.67 9.04
C ARG A 138 -14.71 25.67 7.91
N ILE A 139 -15.61 26.66 7.87
CA ILE A 139 -15.57 27.78 6.94
C ILE A 139 -15.75 29.06 7.73
N PHE A 140 -14.86 30.02 7.56
CA PHE A 140 -15.00 31.35 8.14
C PHE A 140 -15.35 32.36 7.04
N THR A 141 -16.53 32.94 7.10
CA THR A 141 -16.99 33.93 6.12
C THR A 141 -18.07 34.84 6.76
N GLY A 142 -18.17 36.07 6.30
CA GLY A 142 -19.15 37.01 6.81
C GLY A 142 -19.03 37.27 8.32
N GLY A 143 -17.80 37.15 8.88
CA GLY A 143 -17.57 37.31 10.33
C GLY A 143 -18.04 36.11 11.19
N GLN A 144 -18.49 35.03 10.58
CA GLN A 144 -19.02 33.85 11.27
C GLN A 144 -18.21 32.59 10.94
N LEU A 145 -18.10 31.66 11.91
CA LEU A 145 -17.47 30.37 11.75
C LEU A 145 -18.52 29.27 11.60
N PHE A 146 -18.60 28.71 10.43
CA PHE A 146 -19.49 27.58 10.13
C PHE A 146 -18.73 26.26 10.35
N LYS A 147 -19.37 25.30 11.02
CA LYS A 147 -18.95 23.89 11.00
C LYS A 147 -19.70 23.16 9.91
N VAL A 148 -19.00 22.27 9.20
CA VAL A 148 -19.55 21.44 8.11
C VAL A 148 -19.55 19.99 8.59
N SER A 149 -20.71 19.35 8.59
CA SER A 149 -20.85 17.92 8.93
C SER A 149 -20.63 17.02 7.70
N GLY A 150 -20.66 15.70 7.90
CA GLY A 150 -20.33 14.70 6.89
C GLY A 150 -18.82 14.53 6.66
N ALA A 151 -18.42 13.41 6.06
CA ALA A 151 -17.03 13.06 5.77
C ALA A 151 -16.93 12.47 4.37
N GLY A 152 -15.72 12.49 3.80
CA GLY A 152 -15.48 12.01 2.44
C GLY A 152 -16.14 12.89 1.38
N TYR A 153 -16.47 12.26 0.25
CA TYR A 153 -16.99 12.97 -0.91
C TYR A 153 -18.51 12.93 -1.07
N ALA A 154 -19.23 12.30 -0.13
CA ALA A 154 -20.68 12.34 -0.14
C ALA A 154 -21.17 13.81 0.02
N PRO A 155 -22.11 14.28 -0.83
CA PRO A 155 -22.65 15.64 -0.76
C PRO A 155 -23.67 15.83 0.40
N ASP A 156 -23.69 14.88 1.33
CA ASP A 156 -24.58 14.88 2.48
C ASP A 156 -23.91 15.59 3.67
N GLY A 157 -24.61 16.57 4.23
CA GLY A 157 -24.10 17.30 5.37
C GLY A 157 -24.83 18.62 5.60
N GLU A 158 -24.57 19.23 6.75
CA GLU A 158 -25.22 20.44 7.22
C GLU A 158 -24.18 21.46 7.67
N PHE A 159 -24.58 22.72 7.60
CA PHE A 159 -23.81 23.85 8.14
C PHE A 159 -24.38 24.23 9.48
N SER A 160 -23.54 24.47 10.48
CA SER A 160 -23.93 24.93 11.80
C SER A 160 -23.02 26.05 12.30
N ILE A 161 -23.56 27.04 13.00
CA ILE A 161 -22.81 28.12 13.62
C ILE A 161 -22.54 27.75 15.08
N ASN A 162 -21.28 27.87 15.52
CA ASN A 162 -20.84 27.57 16.89
C ASN A 162 -21.25 26.20 17.44
N GLY A 163 -21.54 25.23 16.55
CA GLY A 163 -21.97 23.90 16.96
C GLY A 163 -23.42 23.78 17.41
N GLY A 164 -24.24 24.78 17.11
CA GLY A 164 -25.70 24.78 17.33
C GLY A 164 -26.46 23.97 16.25
N THR A 165 -27.76 24.29 16.11
CA THR A 165 -28.64 23.70 15.08
C THR A 165 -28.15 24.04 13.68
N ALA A 166 -28.51 23.17 12.72
CA ALA A 166 -28.26 23.42 11.31
C ALA A 166 -28.87 24.76 10.87
N VAL A 167 -28.10 25.49 10.06
CA VAL A 167 -28.54 26.80 9.53
C VAL A 167 -28.43 26.75 7.98
N PRO A 168 -29.35 27.42 7.29
CA PRO A 168 -29.25 27.60 5.85
C PRO A 168 -27.96 28.38 5.50
N ALA A 169 -27.44 28.17 4.32
CA ALA A 169 -26.29 28.93 3.85
C ALA A 169 -26.63 30.42 3.76
N THR A 170 -25.83 31.23 4.43
CA THR A 170 -25.95 32.71 4.34
C THR A 170 -25.45 33.18 2.98
N GLU A 171 -25.83 34.39 2.56
CA GLU A 171 -25.38 34.98 1.30
C GLU A 171 -23.84 34.99 1.18
N ALA A 172 -23.13 35.36 2.27
CA ALA A 172 -21.67 35.33 2.29
C ALA A 172 -21.07 33.91 2.15
N LEU A 173 -21.71 32.90 2.77
CA LEU A 173 -21.29 31.51 2.65
C LEU A 173 -21.55 30.99 1.22
N HIS A 174 -22.72 31.32 0.67
CA HIS A 174 -23.09 30.95 -0.70
C HIS A 174 -22.11 31.54 -1.74
N LEU A 175 -21.80 32.84 -1.64
CA LEU A 175 -20.84 33.51 -2.49
C LEU A 175 -19.44 32.88 -2.40
N MET A 176 -18.97 32.58 -1.21
CA MET A 176 -17.67 31.94 -1.00
C MET A 176 -17.60 30.55 -1.63
N LEU A 177 -18.65 29.71 -1.43
CA LEU A 177 -18.71 28.36 -1.99
C LEU A 177 -18.83 28.39 -3.53
N THR A 178 -19.59 29.34 -4.08
CA THR A 178 -19.68 29.60 -5.52
C THR A 178 -18.31 29.94 -6.09
N ALA A 179 -17.60 30.90 -5.50
CA ALA A 179 -16.29 31.30 -5.97
C ALA A 179 -15.26 30.15 -5.89
N ALA A 180 -15.27 29.38 -4.77
CA ALA A 180 -14.39 28.22 -4.61
C ALA A 180 -14.67 27.13 -5.67
N THR A 181 -15.94 26.89 -5.98
CA THR A 181 -16.35 25.90 -7.00
C THR A 181 -15.96 26.32 -8.42
N LEU A 182 -16.18 27.59 -8.78
CA LEU A 182 -15.81 28.13 -10.08
C LEU A 182 -14.30 28.18 -10.29
N ALA A 183 -13.52 28.38 -9.22
CA ALA A 183 -12.07 28.32 -9.27
C ALA A 183 -11.51 26.88 -9.38
N SER A 184 -12.30 25.85 -9.05
CA SER A 184 -11.89 24.45 -9.06
C SER A 184 -12.09 23.80 -10.43
N ASP A 185 -11.18 22.88 -10.80
CA ASP A 185 -11.31 22.02 -12.01
C ASP A 185 -11.89 20.64 -11.69
N THR A 186 -11.90 20.27 -10.42
CA THR A 186 -12.38 18.97 -9.93
C THR A 186 -13.88 18.83 -10.07
N ARG A 187 -14.34 17.61 -10.40
CA ARG A 187 -15.76 17.26 -10.51
C ARG A 187 -16.10 16.14 -9.54
N LEU A 188 -17.30 16.25 -8.95
CA LEU A 188 -17.90 15.19 -8.13
C LEU A 188 -18.55 14.16 -9.07
N VAL A 189 -18.29 12.89 -8.85
CA VAL A 189 -18.80 11.77 -9.66
C VAL A 189 -19.27 10.63 -8.77
N VAL A 190 -20.14 9.77 -9.28
CA VAL A 190 -20.47 8.51 -8.61
C VAL A 190 -19.27 7.57 -8.70
N SER A 191 -18.98 6.87 -7.61
CA SER A 191 -17.84 5.94 -7.53
C SER A 191 -18.04 4.75 -8.47
N GLU A 192 -16.98 4.38 -9.21
CA GLU A 192 -17.01 3.19 -10.06
C GLU A 192 -17.02 1.88 -9.26
N ASN A 193 -16.52 1.91 -8.01
CA ASN A 193 -16.38 0.75 -7.14
C ASN A 193 -17.53 0.58 -6.14
N ASP A 194 -18.35 1.61 -5.94
CA ASP A 194 -19.48 1.64 -5.02
C ASP A 194 -20.61 2.46 -5.63
N PRO A 195 -21.69 1.84 -6.11
CA PRO A 195 -22.80 2.54 -6.77
C PRO A 195 -23.50 3.58 -5.89
N ASP A 196 -23.45 3.42 -4.58
CA ASP A 196 -23.97 4.37 -3.60
C ASP A 196 -22.90 5.35 -3.09
N GLY A 197 -21.66 5.17 -3.54
CA GLY A 197 -20.52 5.96 -3.14
C GLY A 197 -20.26 7.16 -4.06
N TRP A 198 -19.55 8.14 -3.53
CA TRP A 198 -19.11 9.33 -4.25
C TRP A 198 -17.60 9.35 -4.38
N ASP A 199 -17.12 9.88 -5.50
CA ASP A 199 -15.71 10.03 -5.81
C ASP A 199 -15.49 11.36 -6.54
N ILE A 200 -14.23 11.74 -6.77
CA ILE A 200 -13.85 12.97 -7.47
C ILE A 200 -12.96 12.68 -8.67
N LYS A 201 -13.11 13.49 -9.71
CA LYS A 201 -12.13 13.56 -10.81
C LYS A 201 -11.38 14.87 -10.75
N GLY A 202 -10.18 14.87 -10.17
CA GLY A 202 -9.32 16.04 -10.02
C GLY A 202 -8.51 16.05 -8.74
N ASP A 203 -8.10 17.23 -8.28
CA ASP A 203 -7.30 17.40 -7.06
C ASP A 203 -8.16 17.21 -5.80
N PRO A 204 -7.71 16.46 -4.77
CA PRO A 204 -8.46 16.25 -3.54
C PRO A 204 -8.80 17.53 -2.76
N THR A 205 -7.93 18.54 -2.82
CA THR A 205 -8.18 19.83 -2.14
C THR A 205 -9.34 20.57 -2.80
N GLU A 206 -9.33 20.65 -4.12
CA GLU A 206 -10.44 21.23 -4.89
C GLU A 206 -11.72 20.41 -4.70
N GLY A 207 -11.60 19.05 -4.70
CA GLY A 207 -12.70 18.14 -4.46
C GLY A 207 -13.42 18.43 -3.15
N ALA A 208 -12.67 18.68 -2.07
CA ALA A 208 -13.25 19.06 -0.79
C ALA A 208 -14.09 20.35 -0.86
N LEU A 209 -13.66 21.33 -1.67
CA LEU A 209 -14.40 22.58 -1.88
C LEU A 209 -15.68 22.35 -2.67
N VAL A 210 -15.60 21.56 -3.76
CA VAL A 210 -16.77 21.20 -4.60
C VAL A 210 -17.80 20.42 -3.79
N VAL A 211 -17.35 19.46 -2.95
CA VAL A 211 -18.24 18.72 -2.04
C VAL A 211 -18.91 19.63 -1.00
N ALA A 212 -18.14 20.57 -0.43
CA ALA A 212 -18.73 21.54 0.51
C ALA A 212 -19.80 22.42 -0.16
N ALA A 213 -19.61 22.80 -1.41
CA ALA A 213 -20.60 23.53 -2.20
C ALA A 213 -21.84 22.67 -2.52
N ALA A 214 -21.63 21.39 -2.88
CA ALA A 214 -22.72 20.44 -3.12
C ALA A 214 -23.60 20.25 -1.86
N LYS A 215 -23.01 20.23 -0.66
CA LYS A 215 -23.75 20.23 0.64
C LYS A 215 -24.62 21.48 0.84
N ALA A 216 -24.29 22.60 0.19
CA ALA A 216 -25.11 23.80 0.18
C ALA A 216 -26.12 23.82 -0.99
N GLY A 217 -26.24 22.73 -1.76
CA GLY A 217 -27.13 22.66 -2.92
C GLY A 217 -26.57 23.27 -4.19
N LEU A 218 -25.27 23.65 -4.22
CA LEU A 218 -24.62 24.21 -5.40
C LEU A 218 -24.05 23.09 -6.28
N GLN A 219 -24.42 23.07 -7.55
CA GLN A 219 -23.92 22.11 -8.54
C GLN A 219 -22.92 22.79 -9.45
N LYS A 220 -21.72 22.19 -9.58
CA LYS A 220 -20.64 22.76 -10.36
C LYS A 220 -21.04 22.96 -11.83
N GLU A 221 -21.74 22.01 -12.41
CA GLU A 221 -22.20 22.07 -13.82
C GLU A 221 -23.11 23.25 -14.08
N SER A 222 -24.02 23.55 -13.15
CA SER A 222 -24.93 24.71 -13.23
C SER A 222 -24.15 26.02 -13.10
N LEU A 223 -23.23 26.09 -12.15
CA LEU A 223 -22.40 27.28 -11.94
C LEU A 223 -21.47 27.56 -13.13
N ASP A 224 -20.86 26.53 -13.71
CA ASP A 224 -20.01 26.64 -14.91
C ASP A 224 -20.81 27.11 -16.13
N ALA A 225 -22.11 26.75 -16.23
CA ALA A 225 -22.99 27.18 -17.31
C ALA A 225 -23.43 28.65 -17.14
N GLU A 226 -23.71 29.08 -15.91
CA GLU A 226 -24.12 30.46 -15.60
C GLU A 226 -22.95 31.45 -15.66
N SER A 227 -21.75 30.97 -15.27
CA SER A 227 -20.53 31.78 -15.19
C SER A 227 -19.35 31.06 -15.83
N PRO A 228 -19.28 31.01 -17.17
CA PRO A 228 -18.22 30.34 -17.88
C PRO A 228 -16.88 31.01 -17.63
N ARG A 229 -15.81 30.19 -17.46
CA ARG A 229 -14.45 30.67 -17.23
C ARG A 229 -13.88 31.29 -18.51
N GLU A 230 -13.55 32.57 -18.49
CA GLU A 230 -12.90 33.28 -19.61
C GLU A 230 -11.39 33.22 -19.53
N HIS A 231 -10.82 33.46 -18.35
CA HIS A 231 -9.38 33.46 -18.10
C HIS A 231 -9.03 32.68 -16.84
N GLU A 232 -7.79 32.19 -16.78
CA GLU A 232 -7.26 31.46 -15.66
C GLU A 232 -5.85 31.94 -15.32
N ILE A 233 -5.61 32.23 -14.04
CA ILE A 233 -4.27 32.39 -13.49
C ILE A 233 -3.96 31.08 -12.77
N PRO A 234 -3.11 30.19 -13.33
CA PRO A 234 -2.90 28.88 -12.76
C PRO A 234 -2.19 28.97 -11.42
N PHE A 235 -2.47 28.02 -10.53
CA PHE A 235 -1.79 27.90 -9.24
C PHE A 235 -0.29 27.73 -9.43
N THR A 236 0.51 28.51 -8.70
CA THR A 236 1.95 28.31 -8.64
C THR A 236 2.40 28.09 -7.19
N SER A 237 3.40 27.21 -7.01
CA SER A 237 3.99 26.96 -5.68
C SER A 237 4.68 28.18 -5.09
N GLU A 238 5.08 29.13 -5.90
CA GLU A 238 5.74 30.37 -5.49
C GLU A 238 4.75 31.36 -4.88
N THR A 239 3.64 31.60 -5.57
CA THR A 239 2.64 32.60 -5.14
C THR A 239 1.60 32.02 -4.19
N LYS A 240 1.42 30.68 -4.13
CA LYS A 240 0.43 29.99 -3.31
C LYS A 240 -1.01 30.45 -3.57
N ARG A 241 -1.29 30.89 -4.79
CA ARG A 241 -2.62 31.37 -5.23
C ARG A 241 -2.85 31.07 -6.70
N MET A 242 -4.08 31.00 -7.06
CA MET A 242 -4.57 30.97 -8.43
C MET A 242 -5.68 32.00 -8.60
#